data_2ca3a6aa817a1af75a164a2585e60c1a
#
_entry.id   2ca3a6aa817a1af75a164a2585e60c1a
#
_cell.length_a   1.000
_cell.length_b   1.000
_cell.length_c   1.000
_cell.angle_alpha   90.00
_cell.angle_beta   90.00
_cell.angle_gamma   90.00
#
_symmetry.space_group_name_H-M   'P 1'
#
loop_
_entity.id
_entity.type
_entity.pdbx_description
1 polymer ?
#
loop_
_entity_poly.entity_id
_entity_poly.type
_entity_poly.pdbx_seq_one_letter_code
_entity_poly.pdbx_strand_id
1 'polypeptide(L)'
;MAAKKPIGEITRGTTNPNRLRRVDRYLVSLPIARKPACVVVDLGFGATPVTAVELLARLRSVNSTARVVGVEIDRERVAGAMPLIQNGLQFLHGGFETPLPDGLASADVIRAFNVLRQYEESDVSDAWRTMCSRLSEV
;
A
#
# COMPACT_ATOMS: atom_id res chain seq x y z
N MET A 1 22.21 -7.33 8.73
CA MET A 1 21.02 -8.18 8.91
C MET A 1 20.46 -8.60 7.57
N ALA A 2 20.18 -9.87 7.40
CA ALA A 2 19.47 -10.31 6.20
C ALA A 2 18.08 -9.70 6.18
N ALA A 3 17.67 -9.13 5.04
CA ALA A 3 16.31 -8.65 4.87
C ALA A 3 15.32 -9.80 5.06
N LYS A 4 14.24 -9.56 5.78
CA LYS A 4 13.17 -10.56 5.91
C LYS A 4 12.61 -10.88 4.54
N LYS A 5 12.37 -12.16 4.29
CA LYS A 5 11.74 -12.59 3.04
C LYS A 5 10.31 -12.03 2.99
N PRO A 6 9.91 -11.41 1.87
CA PRO A 6 8.53 -10.96 1.70
C PRO A 6 7.53 -12.10 1.84
N ILE A 7 6.39 -11.81 2.45
CA ILE A 7 5.30 -12.77 2.62
C ILE A 7 4.28 -12.57 1.52
N GLY A 8 4.11 -13.56 0.67
CA GLY A 8 3.13 -13.55 -0.40
C GLY A 8 3.67 -13.98 -1.75
N GLU A 9 2.85 -13.82 -2.78
CA GLU A 9 3.15 -14.18 -4.16
C GLU A 9 2.86 -13.01 -5.09
N ILE A 10 3.51 -13.02 -6.27
CA ILE A 10 3.29 -12.01 -7.31
C ILE A 10 1.84 -12.07 -7.77
N THR A 11 1.18 -10.92 -7.79
CA THR A 11 -0.19 -10.81 -8.27
C THR A 11 -0.27 -10.91 -9.79
N ARG A 12 -1.33 -11.51 -10.28
CA ARG A 12 -1.65 -11.60 -11.70
C ARG A 12 -2.55 -10.45 -12.12
N GLY A 13 -2.50 -10.10 -13.40
CA GLY A 13 -3.35 -9.10 -13.99
C GLY A 13 -2.65 -7.77 -14.21
N THR A 14 -3.39 -6.84 -14.84
CA THR A 14 -2.90 -5.52 -15.20
C THR A 14 -3.45 -4.44 -14.26
N THR A 15 -2.68 -3.38 -14.09
CA THR A 15 -3.10 -2.21 -13.32
C THR A 15 -3.39 -1.07 -14.28
N ASN A 16 -4.62 -0.57 -14.26
CA ASN A 16 -5.07 0.50 -15.13
C ASN A 16 -5.34 1.80 -14.34
N PRO A 17 -5.19 2.98 -14.99
CA PRO A 17 -5.60 4.24 -14.38
C PRO A 17 -7.07 4.21 -13.95
N ASN A 18 -7.37 4.91 -12.86
CA ASN A 18 -8.72 5.04 -12.29
C ASN A 18 -9.36 3.73 -11.79
N ARG A 19 -8.62 2.64 -11.76
CA ARG A 19 -9.14 1.35 -11.32
C ARG A 19 -9.69 1.40 -9.89
N LEU A 20 -9.03 2.10 -8.99
CA LEU A 20 -9.41 2.21 -7.58
C LEU A 20 -10.05 3.55 -7.22
N ARG A 21 -10.57 4.29 -8.22
CA ARG A 21 -11.17 5.61 -8.00
C ARG A 21 -12.28 5.60 -6.95
N ARG A 22 -13.15 4.61 -6.97
CA ARG A 22 -14.25 4.50 -6.00
C ARG A 22 -13.73 4.22 -4.59
N VAL A 23 -12.72 3.37 -4.48
CA VAL A 23 -12.06 3.07 -3.20
C VAL A 23 -11.40 4.32 -2.66
N ASP A 24 -10.70 5.05 -3.48
CA ASP A 24 -10.03 6.30 -3.09
C ASP A 24 -11.04 7.35 -2.62
N ARG A 25 -12.18 7.49 -3.31
CA ARG A 25 -13.26 8.38 -2.88
C ARG A 25 -13.77 8.03 -1.50
N TYR A 26 -13.96 6.75 -1.25
CA TYR A 26 -14.36 6.26 0.06
C TYR A 26 -13.32 6.60 1.12
N LEU A 27 -12.05 6.30 0.86
CA LEU A 27 -10.96 6.59 1.81
C LEU A 27 -10.86 8.07 2.15
N VAL A 28 -10.93 8.96 1.16
CA VAL A 28 -10.82 10.41 1.42
C VAL A 28 -12.03 10.97 2.17
N SER A 29 -13.15 10.25 2.18
CA SER A 29 -14.33 10.62 2.97
C SER A 29 -14.22 10.26 4.44
N LEU A 30 -13.29 9.37 4.80
CA LEU A 30 -13.12 8.92 6.19
C LEU A 30 -12.36 9.95 7.02
N PRO A 31 -12.69 10.10 8.31
CA PRO A 31 -11.94 10.99 9.21
C PRO A 31 -10.45 10.69 9.26
N ILE A 32 -10.06 9.43 9.19
CA ILE A 32 -8.65 9.02 9.23
C ILE A 32 -7.82 9.67 8.12
N ALA A 33 -8.41 9.92 6.96
CA ALA A 33 -7.72 10.55 5.82
C ALA A 33 -7.24 11.97 6.14
N ARG A 34 -7.83 12.62 7.14
CA ARG A 34 -7.50 13.98 7.56
C ARG A 34 -6.53 14.05 8.75
N LYS A 35 -6.13 12.89 9.25
CA LYS A 35 -5.15 12.82 10.33
C LYS A 35 -3.82 13.42 9.85
N PRO A 36 -3.19 14.35 10.60
CA PRO A 36 -1.88 14.87 10.20
C PRO A 36 -0.86 13.76 9.99
N ALA A 37 -0.13 13.83 8.89
CA ALA A 37 0.84 12.81 8.48
C ALA A 37 0.24 11.39 8.39
N CYS A 38 -1.02 11.27 7.96
CA CYS A 38 -1.69 9.98 7.74
C CYS A 38 -0.87 9.13 6.78
N VAL A 39 -0.60 7.87 7.16
CA VAL A 39 0.16 6.91 6.37
C VAL A 39 -0.78 5.87 5.80
N VAL A 40 -0.88 5.82 4.48
CA VAL A 40 -1.69 4.83 3.76
C VAL A 40 -0.77 3.92 2.95
N VAL A 41 -0.90 2.62 3.14
CA VAL A 41 -0.14 1.63 2.37
C VAL A 41 -1.00 1.11 1.22
N ASP A 42 -0.45 1.13 0.01
CA ASP A 42 -1.03 0.47 -1.16
C ASP A 42 -0.26 -0.84 -1.37
N LEU A 43 -0.79 -1.92 -0.83
CA LEU A 43 -0.15 -3.23 -0.84
C LEU A 43 -0.48 -3.97 -2.12
N GLY A 44 0.55 -4.37 -2.86
CA GLY A 44 0.40 -5.04 -4.15
C GLY A 44 -0.02 -4.07 -5.25
N PHE A 45 0.71 -2.97 -5.43
CA PHE A 45 0.34 -1.96 -6.42
C PHE A 45 0.36 -2.48 -7.87
N GLY A 46 1.06 -3.61 -8.13
CA GLY A 46 0.99 -4.29 -9.42
C GLY A 46 2.08 -3.87 -10.41
N ALA A 47 1.80 -4.12 -11.70
CA ALA A 47 2.76 -3.93 -12.77
C ALA A 47 3.18 -2.47 -12.97
N THR A 48 2.30 -1.53 -12.62
CA THR A 48 2.61 -0.08 -12.63
C THR A 48 2.13 0.54 -11.32
N PRO A 49 2.80 1.58 -10.81
CA PRO A 49 2.43 2.19 -9.53
C PRO A 49 1.28 3.20 -9.65
N VAL A 50 0.51 3.16 -10.72
CA VAL A 50 -0.53 4.16 -11.01
C VAL A 50 -1.53 4.31 -9.86
N THR A 51 -1.93 3.21 -9.21
CA THR A 51 -2.90 3.29 -8.10
C THR A 51 -2.33 4.00 -6.87
N ALA A 52 -1.05 3.82 -6.58
CA ALA A 52 -0.39 4.53 -5.48
C ALA A 52 -0.22 6.02 -5.78
N VAL A 53 0.16 6.36 -7.00
CA VAL A 53 0.29 7.75 -7.46
C VAL A 53 -1.05 8.48 -7.38
N GLU A 54 -2.10 7.86 -7.90
CA GLU A 54 -3.46 8.43 -7.86
C GLU A 54 -3.97 8.56 -6.42
N LEU A 55 -3.70 7.57 -5.57
CA LEU A 55 -4.10 7.61 -4.16
C LEU A 55 -3.48 8.81 -3.45
N LEU A 56 -2.19 9.06 -3.65
CA LEU A 56 -1.53 10.22 -3.05
C LEU A 56 -2.20 11.52 -3.51
N ALA A 57 -2.44 11.67 -4.80
CA ALA A 57 -3.07 12.88 -5.34
C ALA A 57 -4.45 13.11 -4.73
N ARG A 58 -5.24 12.06 -4.59
CA ARG A 58 -6.60 12.15 -4.01
C ARG A 58 -6.56 12.45 -2.51
N LEU A 59 -5.68 11.80 -1.76
CA LEU A 59 -5.50 12.10 -0.33
C LEU A 59 -5.03 13.54 -0.11
N ARG A 60 -4.11 14.03 -0.96
CA ARG A 60 -3.58 15.40 -0.87
C ARG A 60 -4.61 16.48 -1.16
N SER A 61 -5.73 16.13 -1.78
CA SER A 61 -6.84 17.06 -1.94
C SER A 61 -7.54 17.40 -0.61
N VAL A 62 -7.42 16.54 0.41
CA VAL A 62 -8.01 16.75 1.74
C VAL A 62 -6.98 16.79 2.87
N ASN A 63 -5.74 16.43 2.61
CA ASN A 63 -4.69 16.36 3.63
C ASN A 63 -3.31 16.57 2.99
N SER A 64 -2.76 17.77 3.15
CA SER A 64 -1.47 18.16 2.57
C SER A 64 -0.27 17.37 3.13
N THR A 65 -0.42 16.71 4.26
CA THR A 65 0.65 15.94 4.90
C THR A 65 0.48 14.43 4.76
N ALA A 66 -0.53 13.96 4.01
CA ALA A 66 -0.76 12.55 3.75
C ALA A 66 0.45 11.91 3.06
N ARG A 67 0.74 10.67 3.43
CA ARG A 67 1.84 9.87 2.88
C ARG A 67 1.31 8.56 2.37
N VAL A 68 1.83 8.12 1.22
CA VAL A 68 1.53 6.81 0.64
C VAL A 68 2.80 5.99 0.52
N VAL A 69 2.71 4.73 0.91
CA VAL A 69 3.77 3.75 0.74
C VAL A 69 3.23 2.66 -0.17
N GLY A 70 3.77 2.56 -1.37
CA GLY A 70 3.48 1.46 -2.28
C GLY A 70 4.36 0.26 -1.95
N VAL A 71 3.77 -0.90 -1.73
CA VAL A 71 4.49 -2.14 -1.43
C VAL A 71 4.20 -3.16 -2.51
N GLU A 72 5.23 -3.82 -3.02
CA GLU A 72 5.11 -4.83 -4.06
C GLU A 72 6.13 -5.94 -3.83
N ILE A 73 5.71 -7.18 -4.05
CA ILE A 73 6.56 -8.35 -3.81
C ILE A 73 7.51 -8.64 -4.98
N ASP A 74 7.20 -8.15 -6.17
CA ASP A 74 8.05 -8.30 -7.34
C ASP A 74 9.09 -7.16 -7.38
N ARG A 75 10.37 -7.52 -7.27
CA ARG A 75 11.48 -6.56 -7.28
C ARG A 75 11.53 -5.72 -8.55
N GLU A 76 11.21 -6.31 -9.71
CA GLU A 76 11.22 -5.58 -10.98
C GLU A 76 10.13 -4.50 -11.02
N ARG A 77 8.96 -4.81 -10.49
CA ARG A 77 7.87 -3.84 -10.36
C ARG A 77 8.23 -2.70 -9.43
N VAL A 78 8.90 -2.98 -8.32
CA VAL A 78 9.39 -1.95 -7.41
C VAL A 78 10.44 -1.08 -8.12
N ALA A 79 11.40 -1.69 -8.79
CA ALA A 79 12.43 -0.95 -9.54
C ALA A 79 11.80 -0.04 -10.60
N GLY A 80 10.79 -0.54 -11.33
CA GLY A 80 10.06 0.25 -12.32
C GLY A 80 9.27 1.42 -11.73
N ALA A 81 8.90 1.35 -10.46
CA ALA A 81 8.17 2.42 -9.76
C ALA A 81 9.10 3.52 -9.23
N MET A 82 10.36 3.22 -8.99
CA MET A 82 11.31 4.15 -8.34
C MET A 82 11.39 5.54 -8.98
N PRO A 83 11.33 5.69 -10.32
CA PRO A 83 11.32 7.02 -10.93
C PRO A 83 10.14 7.90 -10.53
N LEU A 84 9.07 7.33 -9.97
CA LEU A 84 7.87 8.06 -9.58
C LEU A 84 7.85 8.43 -8.10
N ILE A 85 8.92 8.16 -7.36
CA ILE A 85 9.08 8.63 -5.97
C ILE A 85 8.96 10.16 -5.96
N GLN A 86 8.18 10.66 -5.01
CA GLN A 86 7.98 12.08 -4.80
C GLN A 86 7.73 12.35 -3.32
N ASN A 87 7.64 13.63 -2.95
CA ASN A 87 7.33 13.99 -1.57
C ASN A 87 6.01 13.32 -1.13
N GLY A 88 6.09 12.48 -0.09
CA GLY A 88 4.94 11.75 0.43
C GLY A 88 4.63 10.43 -0.27
N LEU A 89 5.41 10.03 -1.27
CA LEU A 89 5.23 8.75 -1.97
C LEU A 89 6.55 7.99 -2.06
N GLN A 90 6.56 6.80 -1.47
CA GLN A 90 7.70 5.88 -1.51
C GLN A 90 7.26 4.49 -1.93
N PHE A 91 8.18 3.71 -2.46
CA PHE A 91 7.93 2.33 -2.87
C PHE A 91 8.91 1.41 -2.16
N LEU A 92 8.39 0.29 -1.63
CA LEU A 92 9.17 -0.70 -0.91
C LEU A 92 8.90 -2.11 -1.44
N HIS A 93 9.94 -2.92 -1.45
CA HIS A 93 9.83 -4.34 -1.73
C HIS A 93 9.31 -5.06 -0.49
N GLY A 94 8.22 -5.78 -0.63
CA GLY A 94 7.64 -6.54 0.49
C GLY A 94 6.30 -7.17 0.12
N GLY A 95 5.71 -7.81 1.11
CA GLY A 95 4.42 -8.47 1.00
C GLY A 95 3.53 -8.17 2.21
N PHE A 96 2.80 -9.18 2.70
CA PHE A 96 1.85 -9.00 3.80
C PHE A 96 2.47 -8.56 5.13
N GLU A 97 3.78 -8.73 5.30
CA GLU A 97 4.50 -8.18 6.46
C GLU A 97 4.48 -6.65 6.48
N THR A 98 4.11 -6.03 5.38
CA THR A 98 3.88 -4.59 5.22
C THR A 98 5.06 -3.76 5.74
N PRO A 99 6.19 -3.76 5.01
CA PRO A 99 7.34 -2.95 5.41
C PRO A 99 6.98 -1.46 5.34
N LEU A 100 7.59 -0.68 6.22
CA LEU A 100 7.40 0.76 6.28
C LEU A 100 8.77 1.46 6.19
N PRO A 101 8.81 2.70 5.68
CA PRO A 101 10.04 3.48 5.68
C PRO A 101 10.58 3.68 7.09
N ASP A 102 11.90 3.89 7.19
CA ASP A 102 12.54 4.20 8.46
C ASP A 102 11.85 5.38 9.15
N GLY A 103 11.65 5.24 10.45
CA GLY A 103 10.97 6.25 11.27
C GLY A 103 9.45 6.10 11.37
N LEU A 104 8.84 5.19 10.58
CA LEU A 104 7.41 4.89 10.67
C LEU A 104 7.20 3.53 11.34
N ALA A 105 6.52 3.52 12.48
CA ALA A 105 6.27 2.29 13.25
C ALA A 105 5.01 1.56 12.79
N SER A 106 4.03 2.28 12.23
CA SER A 106 2.72 1.73 11.86
C SER A 106 2.09 2.51 10.71
N ALA A 107 1.10 1.91 10.07
CA ALA A 107 0.27 2.55 9.05
C ALA A 107 -1.11 2.88 9.63
N ASP A 108 -1.76 3.89 9.09
CA ASP A 108 -3.13 4.25 9.48
C ASP A 108 -4.16 3.48 8.65
N VAL A 109 -3.86 3.21 7.40
CA VAL A 109 -4.70 2.44 6.49
C VAL A 109 -3.82 1.53 5.64
N ILE A 110 -4.25 0.31 5.44
CA ILE A 110 -3.63 -0.63 4.49
C ILE A 110 -4.69 -1.01 3.47
N ARG A 111 -4.40 -0.76 2.20
CA ARG A 111 -5.26 -1.13 1.09
C ARG A 111 -4.62 -2.30 0.33
N ALA A 112 -5.34 -3.43 0.27
CA ALA A 112 -4.87 -4.67 -0.37
C ALA A 112 -5.94 -5.19 -1.33
N PHE A 113 -6.08 -4.55 -2.49
CA PHE A 113 -7.13 -4.87 -3.45
C PHE A 113 -6.65 -5.90 -4.48
N ASN A 114 -7.44 -6.97 -4.63
CA ASN A 114 -7.22 -8.06 -5.58
C ASN A 114 -5.92 -8.85 -5.36
N VAL A 115 -5.34 -8.77 -4.17
CA VAL A 115 -4.10 -9.51 -3.84
C VAL A 115 -4.36 -10.82 -3.11
N LEU A 116 -5.54 -10.98 -2.49
CA LEU A 116 -5.86 -12.17 -1.67
C LEU A 116 -6.59 -13.27 -2.42
N ARG A 117 -7.21 -12.97 -3.55
CA ARG A 117 -8.08 -13.92 -4.28
C ARG A 117 -7.38 -15.13 -4.87
N GLN A 118 -6.05 -15.12 -4.95
CA GLN A 118 -5.26 -16.24 -5.43
C GLN A 118 -4.75 -17.16 -4.31
N TYR A 119 -5.10 -16.87 -3.05
CA TYR A 119 -4.65 -17.63 -1.88
C TYR A 119 -5.74 -18.54 -1.36
N GLU A 120 -5.32 -19.62 -0.67
CA GLU A 120 -6.24 -20.48 0.08
C GLU A 120 -6.85 -19.71 1.26
N GLU A 121 -8.04 -20.08 1.67
CA GLU A 121 -8.78 -19.39 2.74
C GLU A 121 -7.97 -19.28 4.04
N SER A 122 -7.28 -20.35 4.43
CA SER A 122 -6.42 -20.35 5.62
C SER A 122 -5.28 -19.33 5.51
N ASP A 123 -4.70 -19.17 4.32
CA ASP A 123 -3.63 -18.21 4.07
C ASP A 123 -4.15 -16.77 4.12
N VAL A 124 -5.38 -16.55 3.70
CA VAL A 124 -6.04 -15.22 3.76
C VAL A 124 -6.15 -14.75 5.22
N SER A 125 -6.57 -15.65 6.13
CA SER A 125 -6.68 -15.31 7.54
C SER A 125 -5.33 -14.92 8.16
N ASP A 126 -4.27 -15.63 7.81
CA ASP A 126 -2.91 -15.34 8.28
C ASP A 126 -2.40 -14.01 7.71
N ALA A 127 -2.62 -13.78 6.41
CA ALA A 127 -2.25 -12.53 5.76
C ALA A 127 -2.98 -11.34 6.39
N TRP A 128 -4.27 -11.48 6.64
CA TRP A 128 -5.08 -10.45 7.31
C TRP A 128 -4.52 -10.10 8.68
N ARG A 129 -4.24 -11.11 9.49
CA ARG A 129 -3.69 -10.94 10.82
C ARG A 129 -2.33 -10.23 10.80
N THR A 130 -1.48 -10.62 9.86
CA THR A 130 -0.15 -10.02 9.68
C THR A 130 -0.27 -8.55 9.29
N MET A 131 -1.13 -8.20 8.32
CA MET A 131 -1.37 -6.82 7.93
C MET A 131 -1.93 -6.00 9.10
N CYS A 132 -2.91 -6.53 9.83
CA CYS A 132 -3.52 -5.81 10.95
C CYS A 132 -2.52 -5.50 12.07
N SER A 133 -1.49 -6.33 12.24
CA SER A 133 -0.42 -6.09 13.21
C SER A 133 0.41 -4.83 12.89
N ARG A 134 0.32 -4.32 11.66
CA ARG A 134 1.05 -3.13 11.21
C ARG A 134 0.22 -1.86 11.29
N LEU A 135 -1.06 -1.96 11.63
CA LEU A 135 -1.93 -0.80 11.79
C LEU A 135 -1.66 -0.08 13.11
N SER A 136 -1.77 1.24 13.08
CA SER A 136 -1.72 2.06 14.29
C SER A 136 -2.92 1.77 15.19
N GLU A 137 -2.74 1.96 16.49
CA GLU A 137 -3.87 1.96 17.41
C GLU A 137 -4.73 3.20 17.17
N VAL A 138 -6.02 2.99 17.21
CA VAL A 138 -6.99 4.07 17.03
C VAL A 138 -7.20 4.82 18.33
#